data_eee503dad4b0a555a9ee9d4e5c2d12ce
#
_entry.id   eee503dad4b0a555a9ee9d4e5c2d12ce
#
_cell.length_a   1.000
_cell.length_b   1.000
_cell.length_c   1.000
_cell.angle_alpha   90.00
_cell.angle_beta   90.00
_cell.angle_gamma   90.00
#
_symmetry.space_group_name_H-M   'P 1'
#
loop_
_entity.id
_entity.type
_entity.pdbx_description
1 polymer ?
#
loop_
_entity_poly.entity_id
_entity_poly.type
_entity_poly.pdbx_seq_one_letter_code
_entity_poly.pdbx_strand_id
1 'polypeptide(L)' 'MFVQFADSTDTVIIAYFAGPQNPATFPNQGTVAAADARWTTYYATLPTSFQACVPAP' A
#
# COMPACT_ATOMS: atom_id res chain seq x y z
N MET A 1 -6.68 -0.68 4.78
CA MET A 1 -5.92 -1.55 3.86
C MET A 1 -4.52 -1.73 4.41
N PHE A 2 -3.98 -2.92 4.28
CA PHE A 2 -2.63 -3.24 4.74
C PHE A 2 -1.63 -2.93 3.63
N VAL A 3 -0.61 -2.13 3.97
CA VAL A 3 0.40 -1.70 3.01
C VAL A 3 1.79 -1.80 3.63
N GLN A 4 2.81 -1.75 2.78
CA GLN A 4 4.19 -1.58 3.19
C GLN A 4 4.69 -0.23 2.69
N PHE A 5 5.36 0.51 3.58
CA PHE A 5 6.01 1.77 3.23
C PHE A 5 7.48 1.56 2.88
N ALA A 6 8.05 2.49 2.13
CA ALA A 6 9.44 2.41 1.69
C ALA A 6 10.43 2.48 2.87
N ASP A 7 10.07 3.24 3.91
CA ASP A 7 10.89 3.43 5.10
C ASP A 7 10.02 3.80 6.30
N SER A 8 10.67 4.11 7.43
CA SER A 8 9.99 4.41 8.69
C SER A 8 9.26 5.76 8.71
N THR A 9 9.38 6.58 7.68
CA THR A 9 8.64 7.85 7.59
C THR A 9 7.18 7.67 7.19
N ASP A 10 6.81 6.49 6.69
CA ASP A 10 5.45 6.14 6.29
C ASP A 10 4.86 7.12 5.25
N THR A 11 5.68 7.58 4.33
CA THR A 11 5.28 8.58 3.33
C THR A 11 5.03 7.99 1.95
N VAL A 12 5.71 6.90 1.59
CA VAL A 12 5.62 6.28 0.27
C VAL A 12 5.25 4.81 0.41
N ILE A 13 4.10 4.43 -0.17
CA ILE A 13 3.65 3.04 -0.21
C ILE A 13 4.38 2.33 -1.35
N ILE A 14 4.89 1.12 -1.08
CA ILE A 14 5.59 0.29 -2.08
C ILE A 14 4.91 -1.06 -2.32
N ALA A 15 3.97 -1.47 -1.46
CA ALA A 15 3.26 -2.74 -1.61
C ALA A 15 1.90 -2.69 -0.94
N TYR A 16 0.98 -3.51 -1.44
CA TYR A 16 -0.35 -3.73 -0.88
C TYR A 16 -0.49 -5.20 -0.50
N PHE A 17 -1.11 -5.46 0.66
CA PHE A 17 -1.39 -6.81 1.13
C PHE A 17 -2.88 -7.00 1.39
N ALA A 18 -3.41 -8.19 1.09
CA ALA A 18 -4.79 -8.54 1.40
C ALA A 18 -5.04 -8.70 2.91
N GLY A 19 -3.98 -8.91 3.69
CA GLY A 19 -4.04 -9.04 5.14
C GLY A 19 -2.69 -8.73 5.76
N PRO A 20 -2.58 -8.75 7.10
CA PRO A 20 -1.31 -8.46 7.78
C PRO A 20 -0.24 -9.48 7.41
N GLN A 21 1.00 -9.04 7.30
CA GLN A 21 2.16 -9.86 6.96
C GLN A 21 3.16 -9.87 8.11
N ASN A 22 4.09 -10.83 8.09
CA ASN A 22 5.16 -10.92 9.08
C ASN A 22 6.08 -9.69 8.98
N PRO A 23 6.18 -8.86 10.04
CA PRO A 23 7.00 -7.65 9.98
C PRO A 23 8.50 -7.91 9.89
N ALA A 24 8.97 -9.11 10.21
CA ALA A 24 10.37 -9.48 10.00
C ALA A 24 10.69 -9.68 8.52
N THR A 25 9.72 -10.12 7.73
CA THR A 25 9.86 -10.31 6.28
C THR A 25 9.53 -9.03 5.52
N PHE A 26 8.49 -8.31 5.97
CA PHE A 26 8.00 -7.09 5.33
C PHE A 26 7.99 -5.95 6.37
N PRO A 27 9.12 -5.25 6.56
CA PRO A 27 9.19 -4.15 7.52
C PRO A 27 8.39 -2.93 7.04
N ASN A 28 8.16 -1.99 7.96
CA ASN A 28 7.47 -0.71 7.67
C ASN A 28 6.04 -0.92 7.17
N GLN A 29 5.33 -1.89 7.73
CA GLN A 29 3.92 -2.10 7.43
C GLN A 29 3.05 -1.07 8.15
N GLY A 30 1.90 -0.78 7.55
CA GLY A 30 0.89 0.07 8.17
C GLY A 30 -0.46 -0.13 7.53
N THR A 31 -1.43 0.69 7.94
CA THR A 31 -2.76 0.68 7.37
C THR A 31 -3.11 2.07 6.87
N VAL A 32 -3.84 2.12 5.75
CA VAL A 32 -4.33 3.36 5.17
C VAL A 32 -5.77 3.19 4.73
N ALA A 33 -6.51 4.30 4.66
CA ALA A 33 -7.84 4.34 4.06
C ALA A 33 -7.72 4.50 2.54
N ALA A 34 -8.78 4.13 1.81
CA ALA A 34 -8.81 4.30 0.35
C ALA A 34 -8.67 5.77 -0.05
N ALA A 35 -9.16 6.71 0.78
CA ALA A 35 -9.06 8.15 0.52
C ALA A 35 -7.71 8.75 0.90
N ASP A 36 -6.78 7.97 1.45
CA ASP A 36 -5.45 8.45 1.82
C ASP A 36 -4.67 8.86 0.57
N ALA A 37 -4.07 10.06 0.59
CA ALA A 37 -3.31 10.58 -0.55
C ALA A 37 -2.13 9.67 -0.93
N ARG A 38 -1.52 8.99 0.04
CA ARG A 38 -0.43 8.04 -0.22
C ARG A 38 -0.92 6.85 -1.02
N TRP A 39 -2.15 6.38 -0.73
CA TRP A 39 -2.78 5.30 -1.50
C TRP A 39 -3.09 5.74 -2.93
N THR A 40 -3.62 6.94 -3.12
CA THR A 40 -3.90 7.48 -4.45
C THR A 40 -2.63 7.53 -5.29
N THR A 41 -1.53 8.00 -4.73
CA THR A 41 -0.24 8.07 -5.40
C THR A 41 0.27 6.69 -5.81
N TYR A 42 0.20 5.72 -4.90
CA TYR A 42 0.62 4.34 -5.18
C TYR A 42 -0.27 3.70 -6.26
N TYR A 43 -1.58 3.84 -6.13
CA TYR A 43 -2.55 3.28 -7.08
C TYR A 43 -2.27 3.76 -8.51
N ALA A 44 -1.93 5.03 -8.67
CA ALA A 44 -1.62 5.61 -9.99
C ALA A 44 -0.38 4.99 -10.65
N THR A 45 0.52 4.38 -9.86
CA THR A 45 1.72 3.71 -10.39
C THR A 45 1.44 2.30 -10.90
N LEU A 46 0.28 1.71 -10.55
CA LEU A 46 -0.04 0.33 -10.89
C LEU A 46 -0.52 0.21 -12.33
N PRO A 47 -0.16 -0.90 -13.02
CA PRO A 47 -0.80 -1.24 -14.30
C PRO A 47 -2.32 -1.39 -14.14
N THR A 48 -3.08 -1.10 -15.19
CA THR A 48 -4.55 -1.18 -15.16
C THR A 48 -5.05 -2.54 -14.70
N SER A 49 -4.37 -3.62 -15.09
CA SER A 49 -4.73 -4.98 -14.67
C SER A 49 -4.62 -5.18 -13.16
N PHE A 50 -3.65 -4.55 -12.50
CA PHE A 50 -3.50 -4.60 -11.05
C PHE A 50 -4.47 -3.67 -10.34
N GLN A 51 -4.77 -2.51 -10.93
CA GLN A 51 -5.75 -1.59 -10.37
C GLN A 51 -7.12 -2.24 -10.19
N ALA A 52 -7.49 -3.15 -11.08
CA ALA A 52 -8.75 -3.89 -10.99
C ALA A 52 -8.79 -4.87 -9.80
N CYS A 53 -7.63 -5.24 -9.24
CA CYS A 53 -7.52 -6.23 -8.16
C CYS A 53 -7.39 -5.60 -6.77
N VAL A 54 -7.28 -4.29 -6.67
CA VAL A 54 -7.09 -3.58 -5.39
C VAL A 54 -8.18 -2.52 -5.20
N PRO A 55 -8.41 -2.05 -3.96
CA PRO A 55 -9.41 -1.02 -3.73
C PRO A 55 -9.09 0.28 -4.48
N ALA A 56 -10.08 0.84 -5.15
CA ALA A 56 -9.94 2.15 -5.80
C ALA A 56 -9.93 3.27 -4.76
N PRO A 57 -9.17 4.35 -5.00
CA PRO A 57 -9.20 5.52 -4.11
C PRO A 57 -10.54 6.23 -4.11
#